data_74ec3cb0df059ad3032b0766c84d0162
#
_entry.id   74ec3cb0df059ad3032b0766c84d0162
#
_cell.length_a   1.000
_cell.length_b   1.000
_cell.length_c   1.000
_cell.angle_alpha   90.00
_cell.angle_beta   90.00
_cell.angle_gamma   90.00
#
_symmetry.space_group_name_H-M   'P 1'
#
loop_
_entity.id
_entity.type
_entity.pdbx_description
1 polymer ?
#
loop_
_entity_poly.entity_id
_entity_poly.type
_entity_poly.pdbx_seq_one_letter_code
_entity_poly.pdbx_strand_id
1 'polypeptide(L)'
;MRGNQNNKRKAQVLIADDELSVRDILSRKLIEEGYKCILASDGNIALRKLNALQFDLALLDITMPGKSGIDILKEIKVKYPDTAVIMITAIAEAKTTIKAMKMGAYDYIIKPVDLNALIVSIDRALDKRRLILENKTYHFRLEEKVEEQTRKIRESFLNSIKSLAYALEAKDKYTSGHSQRVTEIAVAIAQEMGMPQDKIERIRLAGLVHDIGKIGVRESVLNKRDNLTNKEYQHIKYHSEIGERILSPVIEDKEVLKMDRHHHERYDGFGYPDGLSGEEIPQGARILAVADAYANLSGDPSIKEKLSQGARILAVADAYDAMTSDRSYRAAMNMETACAELERCKGSQFDPVIVAAFLKLMSTALLPSKR
;
A
#
# COMPACT_ATOMS: atom_id res chain seq x y z
N MET A 1 -40.42 2.21 -29.53
CA MET A 1 -39.02 2.10 -29.07
C MET A 1 -38.63 0.65 -29.04
N ARG A 2 -37.90 0.15 -30.04
CA ARG A 2 -37.41 -1.22 -30.14
C ARG A 2 -36.06 -1.30 -29.47
N GLY A 3 -36.05 -1.68 -28.19
CA GLY A 3 -34.82 -1.78 -27.38
C GLY A 3 -34.24 -3.20 -27.52
N ASN A 4 -33.09 -3.25 -28.11
CA ASN A 4 -31.94 -4.15 -27.90
C ASN A 4 -32.19 -5.62 -27.52
N GLN A 5 -32.70 -6.40 -28.49
CA GLN A 5 -32.60 -7.86 -28.48
C GLN A 5 -31.23 -8.29 -29.02
N ASN A 6 -30.16 -8.08 -28.31
CA ASN A 6 -28.88 -8.59 -28.78
C ASN A 6 -28.08 -9.20 -27.63
N ASN A 7 -27.83 -10.51 -27.80
CA ASN A 7 -26.82 -11.30 -27.06
C ASN A 7 -27.17 -11.71 -25.62
N LYS A 8 -28.40 -12.12 -25.32
CA LYS A 8 -28.65 -12.99 -24.15
C LYS A 8 -27.95 -14.33 -24.40
N ARG A 9 -26.76 -14.52 -23.80
CA ARG A 9 -26.14 -15.85 -23.67
C ARG A 9 -27.22 -16.72 -23.04
N LYS A 10 -27.74 -17.73 -23.78
CA LYS A 10 -28.85 -18.58 -23.30
C LYS A 10 -28.45 -19.19 -21.97
N ALA A 11 -29.15 -18.81 -20.90
CA ALA A 11 -28.82 -19.28 -19.55
C ALA A 11 -28.93 -20.81 -19.47
N GLN A 12 -28.01 -21.44 -18.74
CA GLN A 12 -27.93 -22.85 -18.52
C GLN A 12 -28.64 -23.21 -17.23
N VAL A 13 -29.72 -24.03 -17.37
CA VAL A 13 -30.60 -24.41 -16.27
C VAL A 13 -30.46 -25.89 -15.97
N LEU A 14 -30.15 -26.23 -14.72
CA LEU A 14 -30.27 -27.59 -14.20
C LEU A 14 -31.72 -27.83 -13.75
N ILE A 15 -32.32 -28.92 -14.19
CA ILE A 15 -33.64 -29.37 -13.73
C ILE A 15 -33.46 -30.72 -13.03
N ALA A 16 -33.66 -30.76 -11.72
CA ALA A 16 -33.55 -31.95 -10.91
C ALA A 16 -34.92 -32.28 -10.28
N ASP A 17 -35.47 -33.36 -10.67
CA ASP A 17 -36.79 -33.92 -10.21
C ASP A 17 -36.75 -35.41 -10.47
N ASP A 18 -37.35 -36.24 -9.64
CA ASP A 18 -37.38 -37.71 -9.87
C ASP A 18 -38.49 -38.11 -10.82
N GLU A 19 -39.54 -37.30 -11.00
CA GLU A 19 -40.63 -37.54 -11.92
C GLU A 19 -40.22 -37.18 -13.37
N LEU A 20 -40.20 -38.20 -14.28
CA LEU A 20 -39.86 -37.99 -15.70
C LEU A 20 -40.78 -36.97 -16.37
N SER A 21 -42.10 -37.10 -16.11
CA SER A 21 -43.14 -36.24 -16.67
C SER A 21 -42.91 -34.75 -16.32
N VAL A 22 -42.51 -34.45 -15.10
CA VAL A 22 -42.21 -33.08 -14.63
C VAL A 22 -40.98 -32.58 -15.35
N ARG A 23 -39.90 -33.36 -15.38
CA ARG A 23 -38.66 -32.97 -16.09
C ARG A 23 -38.91 -32.66 -17.57
N ASP A 24 -39.70 -33.50 -18.25
CA ASP A 24 -40.02 -33.34 -19.68
C ASP A 24 -40.84 -32.07 -19.95
N ILE A 25 -41.88 -31.82 -19.14
CA ILE A 25 -42.74 -30.64 -19.28
C ILE A 25 -41.92 -29.37 -19.03
N LEU A 26 -41.15 -29.33 -17.94
CA LEU A 26 -40.30 -28.15 -17.59
C LEU A 26 -39.24 -27.92 -18.66
N SER A 27 -38.55 -28.96 -19.12
CA SER A 27 -37.50 -28.80 -20.11
C SER A 27 -38.02 -28.31 -21.46
N ARG A 28 -39.15 -28.86 -21.95
CA ARG A 28 -39.76 -28.39 -23.19
C ARG A 28 -40.13 -26.92 -23.11
N LYS A 29 -40.81 -26.50 -22.05
CA LYS A 29 -41.22 -25.12 -21.87
C LYS A 29 -40.00 -24.16 -21.80
N LEU A 30 -38.96 -24.53 -21.06
CA LEU A 30 -37.76 -23.72 -20.94
C LEU A 30 -36.93 -23.66 -22.23
N ILE A 31 -36.88 -24.73 -23.00
CA ILE A 31 -36.23 -24.74 -24.31
C ILE A 31 -36.99 -23.84 -25.30
N GLU A 32 -38.33 -23.84 -25.28
CA GLU A 32 -39.16 -22.91 -26.08
C GLU A 32 -38.85 -21.46 -25.75
N GLU A 33 -38.64 -21.14 -24.47
CA GLU A 33 -38.23 -19.80 -23.99
C GLU A 33 -36.75 -19.50 -24.25
N GLY A 34 -35.99 -20.47 -24.79
CA GLY A 34 -34.61 -20.29 -25.23
C GLY A 34 -33.55 -20.63 -24.19
N TYR A 35 -33.87 -21.24 -23.07
CA TYR A 35 -32.93 -21.74 -22.10
C TYR A 35 -32.24 -23.03 -22.53
N LYS A 36 -31.00 -23.29 -22.03
CA LYS A 36 -30.33 -24.58 -22.18
C LYS A 36 -30.64 -25.44 -20.95
N CYS A 37 -31.31 -26.56 -21.12
CA CYS A 37 -31.70 -27.41 -20.01
C CYS A 37 -30.84 -28.67 -19.91
N ILE A 38 -30.42 -28.97 -18.69
CA ILE A 38 -29.74 -30.23 -18.34
C ILE A 38 -30.53 -30.90 -17.23
N LEU A 39 -30.92 -32.17 -17.47
CA LEU A 39 -31.85 -32.89 -16.61
C LEU A 39 -31.10 -33.81 -15.65
N ALA A 40 -31.59 -33.94 -14.43
CA ALA A 40 -31.12 -34.89 -13.43
C ALA A 40 -32.32 -35.62 -12.82
N SER A 41 -32.27 -36.94 -12.77
CA SER A 41 -33.33 -37.78 -12.23
C SER A 41 -33.26 -38.04 -10.74
N ASP A 42 -32.18 -37.63 -10.11
CA ASP A 42 -31.95 -37.73 -8.66
C ASP A 42 -30.88 -36.75 -8.17
N GLY A 43 -30.76 -36.60 -6.85
CA GLY A 43 -29.84 -35.66 -6.25
C GLY A 43 -28.35 -35.96 -6.48
N ASN A 44 -27.98 -37.22 -6.66
CA ASN A 44 -26.59 -37.60 -6.91
C ASN A 44 -26.18 -37.25 -8.35
N ILE A 45 -27.10 -37.46 -9.32
CA ILE A 45 -26.88 -37.02 -10.71
C ILE A 45 -26.81 -35.51 -10.79
N ALA A 46 -27.68 -34.79 -10.08
CA ALA A 46 -27.66 -33.34 -10.03
C ALA A 46 -26.28 -32.82 -9.53
N LEU A 47 -25.74 -33.38 -8.46
CA LEU A 47 -24.43 -32.99 -7.95
C LEU A 47 -23.28 -33.34 -8.89
N ARG A 48 -23.31 -34.51 -9.55
CA ARG A 48 -22.31 -34.85 -10.58
C ARG A 48 -22.29 -33.82 -11.71
N LYS A 49 -23.48 -33.36 -12.14
CA LYS A 49 -23.61 -32.36 -13.20
C LYS A 49 -23.15 -30.97 -12.74
N LEU A 50 -23.47 -30.57 -11.50
CA LEU A 50 -22.96 -29.32 -10.89
C LEU A 50 -21.44 -29.30 -10.77
N ASN A 51 -20.83 -30.45 -10.48
CA ASN A 51 -19.37 -30.57 -10.43
C ASN A 51 -18.70 -30.50 -11.82
N ALA A 52 -19.41 -30.89 -12.87
CA ALA A 52 -18.87 -30.95 -14.23
C ALA A 52 -19.18 -29.72 -15.09
N LEU A 53 -20.24 -28.99 -14.78
CA LEU A 53 -20.73 -27.88 -15.58
C LEU A 53 -21.15 -26.69 -14.72
N GLN A 54 -21.06 -25.50 -15.30
CA GLN A 54 -21.56 -24.29 -14.65
C GLN A 54 -23.01 -24.04 -15.01
N PHE A 55 -23.83 -23.70 -14.02
CA PHE A 55 -25.23 -23.39 -14.20
C PHE A 55 -25.55 -21.96 -13.76
N ASP A 56 -26.43 -21.31 -14.50
CA ASP A 56 -26.96 -19.99 -14.15
C ASP A 56 -28.09 -20.11 -13.14
N LEU A 57 -28.89 -21.21 -13.27
CA LEU A 57 -30.04 -21.52 -12.42
C LEU A 57 -30.12 -23.01 -12.18
N ALA A 58 -30.61 -23.41 -11.02
CA ALA A 58 -31.05 -24.77 -10.71
C ALA A 58 -32.50 -24.77 -10.24
N LEU A 59 -33.35 -25.62 -10.89
CA LEU A 59 -34.66 -25.97 -10.42
C LEU A 59 -34.53 -27.31 -9.70
N LEU A 60 -34.87 -27.35 -8.42
CA LEU A 60 -34.63 -28.50 -7.56
C LEU A 60 -35.95 -28.96 -6.91
N ASP A 61 -36.36 -30.18 -7.18
CA ASP A 61 -37.38 -30.79 -6.33
C ASP A 61 -36.84 -31.03 -4.93
N ILE A 62 -37.65 -30.76 -3.92
CA ILE A 62 -37.30 -30.98 -2.52
C ILE A 62 -37.09 -32.47 -2.23
N THR A 63 -37.99 -33.30 -2.71
CA THR A 63 -38.05 -34.72 -2.39
C THR A 63 -37.56 -35.56 -3.55
N MET A 64 -36.30 -35.96 -3.51
CA MET A 64 -35.69 -36.83 -4.53
C MET A 64 -34.93 -37.98 -3.90
N PRO A 65 -34.80 -39.14 -4.61
CA PRO A 65 -33.89 -40.21 -4.17
C PRO A 65 -32.46 -39.79 -4.05
N GLY A 66 -31.75 -40.32 -3.05
CA GLY A 66 -30.35 -40.00 -2.78
C GLY A 66 -30.22 -38.70 -1.97
N LYS A 67 -29.65 -37.66 -2.56
CA LYS A 67 -29.54 -36.31 -1.94
C LYS A 67 -30.84 -35.54 -2.17
N SER A 68 -31.39 -34.94 -1.10
CA SER A 68 -32.57 -34.07 -1.20
C SER A 68 -32.23 -32.76 -1.90
N GLY A 69 -33.25 -32.07 -2.46
CA GLY A 69 -33.05 -30.72 -3.03
C GLY A 69 -32.49 -29.71 -2.02
N ILE A 70 -32.82 -29.89 -0.74
CA ILE A 70 -32.25 -29.05 0.34
C ILE A 70 -30.75 -29.30 0.51
N ASP A 71 -30.30 -30.54 0.41
CA ASP A 71 -28.85 -30.84 0.54
C ASP A 71 -28.08 -30.33 -0.67
N ILE A 72 -28.68 -30.37 -1.86
CA ILE A 72 -28.11 -29.78 -3.07
C ILE A 72 -28.03 -28.25 -2.93
N LEU A 73 -29.10 -27.61 -2.44
CA LEU A 73 -29.11 -26.17 -2.18
C LEU A 73 -27.95 -25.76 -1.26
N LYS A 74 -27.71 -26.50 -0.16
CA LYS A 74 -26.58 -26.24 0.73
C LYS A 74 -25.26 -26.29 -0.02
N GLU A 75 -25.07 -27.31 -0.82
CA GLU A 75 -23.84 -27.51 -1.58
C GLU A 75 -23.63 -26.42 -2.64
N ILE A 76 -24.69 -26.01 -3.34
CA ILE A 76 -24.67 -24.90 -4.29
C ILE A 76 -24.26 -23.60 -3.58
N LYS A 77 -24.82 -23.29 -2.42
CA LYS A 77 -24.52 -22.04 -1.73
C LYS A 77 -23.08 -21.96 -1.23
N VAL A 78 -22.44 -23.10 -0.99
CA VAL A 78 -21.02 -23.16 -0.58
C VAL A 78 -20.09 -23.18 -1.79
N LYS A 79 -20.33 -24.04 -2.77
CA LYS A 79 -19.41 -24.30 -3.89
C LYS A 79 -19.70 -23.48 -5.15
N TYR A 80 -20.96 -23.14 -5.38
CA TYR A 80 -21.44 -22.46 -6.59
C TYR A 80 -22.34 -21.26 -6.25
N PRO A 81 -21.88 -20.32 -5.40
CA PRO A 81 -22.73 -19.26 -4.83
C PRO A 81 -23.40 -18.37 -5.87
N ASP A 82 -22.86 -18.37 -7.07
CA ASP A 82 -23.39 -17.58 -8.18
C ASP A 82 -24.50 -18.30 -8.97
N THR A 83 -24.86 -19.54 -8.62
CA THR A 83 -25.99 -20.24 -9.20
C THR A 83 -27.27 -19.87 -8.46
N ALA A 84 -28.26 -19.34 -9.16
CA ALA A 84 -29.58 -19.12 -8.60
C ALA A 84 -30.31 -20.47 -8.38
N VAL A 85 -31.12 -20.57 -7.33
CA VAL A 85 -31.85 -21.81 -7.04
C VAL A 85 -33.32 -21.48 -6.80
N ILE A 86 -34.20 -22.19 -7.51
CA ILE A 86 -35.64 -22.21 -7.28
C ILE A 86 -36.02 -23.63 -6.85
N MET A 87 -36.74 -23.70 -5.75
CA MET A 87 -37.22 -25.00 -5.25
C MET A 87 -38.56 -25.38 -5.89
N ILE A 88 -38.76 -26.66 -6.20
CA ILE A 88 -40.06 -27.22 -6.59
C ILE A 88 -40.54 -28.05 -5.41
N THR A 89 -41.83 -27.93 -5.02
CA THR A 89 -42.31 -28.53 -3.77
C THR A 89 -43.77 -28.95 -3.85
N ALA A 90 -44.14 -29.99 -3.12
CA ALA A 90 -45.54 -30.32 -2.87
C ALA A 90 -46.13 -29.43 -1.77
N ILE A 91 -47.46 -29.23 -1.77
CA ILE A 91 -48.18 -28.34 -0.82
C ILE A 91 -47.93 -28.70 0.65
N ALA A 92 -47.63 -29.95 0.96
CA ALA A 92 -47.44 -30.46 2.35
C ALA A 92 -46.11 -30.03 3.00
N GLU A 93 -45.20 -29.36 2.27
CA GLU A 93 -43.81 -29.12 2.71
C GLU A 93 -43.51 -27.68 3.15
N ALA A 94 -44.50 -26.93 3.66
CA ALA A 94 -44.35 -25.52 3.99
C ALA A 94 -43.16 -25.20 4.95
N LYS A 95 -42.91 -26.05 5.95
CA LYS A 95 -41.74 -25.86 6.87
C LYS A 95 -40.39 -25.99 6.15
N THR A 96 -40.30 -26.94 5.22
CA THR A 96 -39.10 -27.21 4.41
C THR A 96 -38.84 -26.09 3.42
N THR A 97 -39.90 -25.55 2.83
CA THR A 97 -39.84 -24.38 1.92
C THR A 97 -39.31 -23.13 2.63
N ILE A 98 -39.83 -22.83 3.81
CA ILE A 98 -39.32 -21.70 4.64
C ILE A 98 -37.83 -21.88 4.96
N LYS A 99 -37.40 -23.11 5.26
CA LYS A 99 -36.00 -23.45 5.50
C LYS A 99 -35.16 -23.21 4.25
N ALA A 100 -35.61 -23.62 3.08
CA ALA A 100 -34.91 -23.40 1.81
C ALA A 100 -34.71 -21.90 1.51
N MET A 101 -35.78 -21.10 1.71
CA MET A 101 -35.70 -19.65 1.53
C MET A 101 -34.67 -19.00 2.48
N LYS A 102 -34.65 -19.39 3.76
CA LYS A 102 -33.64 -18.93 4.74
C LYS A 102 -32.23 -19.37 4.36
N MET A 103 -32.06 -20.47 3.66
CA MET A 103 -30.79 -20.98 3.16
C MET A 103 -30.36 -20.32 1.85
N GLY A 104 -31.14 -19.40 1.30
CA GLY A 104 -30.78 -18.60 0.15
C GLY A 104 -31.33 -19.16 -1.18
N ALA A 105 -32.34 -20.01 -1.17
CA ALA A 105 -33.15 -20.24 -2.38
C ALA A 105 -33.73 -18.89 -2.84
N TYR A 106 -33.81 -18.72 -4.14
CA TYR A 106 -34.34 -17.47 -4.70
C TYR A 106 -35.86 -17.42 -4.57
N ASP A 107 -36.53 -18.55 -4.90
CA ASP A 107 -37.97 -18.68 -4.90
C ASP A 107 -38.37 -20.18 -4.74
N TYR A 108 -39.67 -20.42 -4.65
CA TYR A 108 -40.24 -21.78 -4.70
C TYR A 108 -41.48 -21.83 -5.57
N ILE A 109 -41.73 -22.96 -6.18
CA ILE A 109 -42.90 -23.25 -7.02
C ILE A 109 -43.59 -24.48 -6.47
N ILE A 110 -44.92 -24.39 -6.32
CA ILE A 110 -45.73 -25.50 -5.79
C ILE A 110 -46.20 -26.37 -6.94
N LYS A 111 -46.12 -27.70 -6.78
CA LYS A 111 -46.73 -28.69 -7.71
C LYS A 111 -48.26 -28.74 -7.50
N PRO A 112 -49.10 -28.76 -8.57
CA PRO A 112 -48.71 -28.78 -9.97
C PRO A 112 -48.14 -27.44 -10.47
N VAL A 113 -47.05 -27.50 -11.25
CA VAL A 113 -46.28 -26.31 -11.65
C VAL A 113 -47.07 -25.46 -12.66
N ASP A 114 -47.38 -24.23 -12.30
CA ASP A 114 -47.80 -23.22 -13.26
C ASP A 114 -46.58 -22.75 -14.07
N LEU A 115 -46.57 -23.12 -15.35
CA LEU A 115 -45.46 -22.84 -16.25
C LEU A 115 -45.23 -21.32 -16.47
N ASN A 116 -46.30 -20.51 -16.44
CA ASN A 116 -46.18 -19.05 -16.61
C ASN A 116 -45.60 -18.43 -15.35
N ALA A 117 -46.05 -18.82 -14.18
CA ALA A 117 -45.47 -18.36 -12.91
C ALA A 117 -43.98 -18.78 -12.78
N LEU A 118 -43.63 -20.00 -13.23
CA LEU A 118 -42.24 -20.46 -13.25
C LEU A 118 -41.34 -19.58 -14.11
N ILE A 119 -41.75 -19.25 -15.34
CA ILE A 119 -40.94 -18.37 -16.22
C ILE A 119 -40.72 -17.02 -15.58
N VAL A 120 -41.73 -16.39 -14.99
CA VAL A 120 -41.60 -15.13 -14.29
C VAL A 120 -40.61 -15.23 -13.11
N SER A 121 -40.65 -16.32 -12.34
CA SER A 121 -39.72 -16.56 -11.24
C SER A 121 -38.28 -16.76 -11.72
N ILE A 122 -38.11 -17.52 -12.83
CA ILE A 122 -36.80 -17.73 -13.47
C ILE A 122 -36.19 -16.41 -13.94
N ASP A 123 -36.96 -15.59 -14.67
CA ASP A 123 -36.48 -14.29 -15.16
C ASP A 123 -36.04 -13.39 -14.02
N ARG A 124 -36.82 -13.30 -12.95
CA ARG A 124 -36.49 -12.54 -11.75
C ARG A 124 -35.21 -13.07 -11.06
N ALA A 125 -35.07 -14.40 -10.97
CA ALA A 125 -33.91 -15.03 -10.37
C ALA A 125 -32.64 -14.75 -11.17
N LEU A 126 -32.69 -14.86 -12.48
CA LEU A 126 -31.60 -14.61 -13.38
C LEU A 126 -31.20 -13.10 -13.40
N ASP A 127 -32.20 -12.21 -13.40
CA ASP A 127 -31.93 -10.76 -13.32
C ASP A 127 -31.26 -10.39 -12.01
N LYS A 128 -31.75 -10.90 -10.87
CA LYS A 128 -31.09 -10.65 -9.58
C LYS A 128 -29.69 -11.23 -9.54
N ARG A 129 -29.48 -12.45 -10.05
CA ARG A 129 -28.17 -13.06 -10.19
C ARG A 129 -27.23 -12.16 -11.01
N ARG A 130 -27.71 -11.67 -12.17
CA ARG A 130 -26.95 -10.75 -13.03
C ARG A 130 -26.51 -9.50 -12.26
N LEU A 131 -27.43 -8.85 -11.55
CA LEU A 131 -27.13 -7.66 -10.76
C LEU A 131 -26.11 -7.93 -9.64
N ILE A 132 -26.18 -9.10 -9.01
CA ILE A 132 -25.18 -9.51 -7.99
C ILE A 132 -23.80 -9.66 -8.62
N LEU A 133 -23.70 -10.30 -9.79
CA LEU A 133 -22.42 -10.51 -10.49
C LEU A 133 -21.84 -9.19 -11.02
N GLU A 134 -22.69 -8.33 -11.59
CA GLU A 134 -22.29 -6.98 -12.02
C GLU A 134 -21.78 -6.15 -10.84
N ASN A 135 -22.47 -6.21 -9.68
CA ASN A 135 -22.06 -5.52 -8.46
C ASN A 135 -20.71 -6.03 -7.94
N LYS A 136 -20.51 -7.35 -7.88
CA LYS A 136 -19.20 -7.94 -7.51
C LYS A 136 -18.08 -7.45 -8.43
N THR A 137 -18.31 -7.48 -9.74
CA THR A 137 -17.33 -7.01 -10.73
C THR A 137 -17.05 -5.51 -10.57
N TYR A 138 -18.09 -4.71 -10.30
CA TYR A 138 -17.95 -3.29 -10.07
C TYR A 138 -17.13 -2.98 -8.81
N HIS A 139 -17.41 -3.69 -7.69
CA HIS A 139 -16.63 -3.54 -6.46
C HIS A 139 -15.15 -3.87 -6.67
N PHE A 140 -14.86 -4.99 -7.33
CA PHE A 140 -13.48 -5.37 -7.63
C PHE A 140 -12.74 -4.30 -8.45
N ARG A 141 -13.38 -3.78 -9.51
CA ARG A 141 -12.79 -2.70 -10.33
C ARG A 141 -12.65 -1.39 -9.57
N LEU A 142 -13.54 -1.11 -8.63
CA LEU A 142 -13.47 0.07 -7.79
C LEU A 142 -12.28 -0.01 -6.83
N GLU A 143 -12.07 -1.17 -6.20
CA GLU A 143 -10.94 -1.43 -5.32
C GLU A 143 -9.60 -1.26 -6.07
N GLU A 144 -9.44 -1.87 -7.24
CA GLU A 144 -8.26 -1.68 -8.09
C GLU A 144 -8.02 -0.20 -8.43
N LYS A 145 -9.10 0.52 -8.78
CA LYS A 145 -8.99 1.94 -9.13
C LYS A 145 -8.64 2.82 -7.93
N VAL A 146 -9.17 2.51 -6.74
CA VAL A 146 -8.81 3.21 -5.50
C VAL A 146 -7.34 3.01 -5.18
N GLU A 147 -6.84 1.79 -5.27
CA GLU A 147 -5.42 1.49 -5.04
C GLU A 147 -4.50 2.22 -6.03
N GLU A 148 -4.85 2.21 -7.33
CA GLU A 148 -4.11 2.95 -8.37
C GLU A 148 -4.09 4.46 -8.09
N GLN A 149 -5.24 5.06 -7.74
CA GLN A 149 -5.33 6.48 -7.45
C GLN A 149 -4.55 6.85 -6.18
N THR A 150 -4.63 6.03 -5.14
CA THR A 150 -3.87 6.24 -3.91
C THR A 150 -2.36 6.23 -4.18
N ARG A 151 -1.88 5.30 -5.00
CA ARG A 151 -0.48 5.25 -5.44
C ARG A 151 -0.08 6.52 -6.20
N LYS A 152 -0.90 6.96 -7.17
CA LYS A 152 -0.63 8.18 -7.95
C LYS A 152 -0.60 9.44 -7.09
N ILE A 153 -1.51 9.55 -6.14
CA ILE A 153 -1.54 10.68 -5.19
C ILE A 153 -0.26 10.68 -4.35
N ARG A 154 0.15 9.52 -3.83
CA ARG A 154 1.39 9.39 -3.05
C ARG A 154 2.63 9.77 -3.87
N GLU A 155 2.74 9.28 -5.10
CA GLU A 155 3.84 9.63 -6.01
C GLU A 155 3.86 11.14 -6.34
N SER A 156 2.70 11.72 -6.64
CA SER A 156 2.58 13.16 -6.90
C SER A 156 2.96 14.01 -5.69
N PHE A 157 2.54 13.58 -4.50
CA PHE A 157 2.89 14.24 -3.25
C PHE A 157 4.40 14.22 -3.00
N LEU A 158 5.06 13.06 -3.13
CA LEU A 158 6.50 12.94 -2.98
C LEU A 158 7.27 13.78 -4.00
N ASN A 159 6.78 13.85 -5.24
CA ASN A 159 7.39 14.69 -6.27
C ASN A 159 7.23 16.18 -5.96
N SER A 160 6.09 16.59 -5.41
CA SER A 160 5.87 17.98 -4.96
C SER A 160 6.83 18.37 -3.83
N ILE A 161 7.01 17.48 -2.84
CA ILE A 161 7.97 17.67 -1.75
C ILE A 161 9.40 17.80 -2.28
N LYS A 162 9.82 16.91 -3.20
CA LYS A 162 11.14 16.99 -3.83
C LYS A 162 11.34 18.33 -4.54
N SER A 163 10.32 18.78 -5.27
CA SER A 163 10.40 20.08 -5.97
C SER A 163 10.53 21.25 -5.01
N LEU A 164 9.84 21.21 -3.86
CA LEU A 164 9.97 22.22 -2.82
C LEU A 164 11.34 22.19 -2.16
N ALA A 165 11.89 21.02 -1.87
CA ALA A 165 13.26 20.87 -1.33
C ALA A 165 14.29 21.42 -2.31
N TYR A 166 14.19 21.08 -3.61
CA TYR A 166 15.07 21.66 -4.64
C TYR A 166 14.94 23.18 -4.78
N ALA A 167 13.72 23.72 -4.70
CA ALA A 167 13.52 25.16 -4.75
C ALA A 167 14.15 25.86 -3.54
N LEU A 168 14.14 25.21 -2.39
CA LEU A 168 14.79 25.70 -1.18
C LEU A 168 16.31 25.64 -1.30
N GLU A 169 16.86 24.52 -1.78
CA GLU A 169 18.29 24.36 -2.05
C GLU A 169 18.83 25.38 -3.06
N ALA A 170 18.00 25.77 -4.05
CA ALA A 170 18.37 26.83 -5.00
C ALA A 170 18.52 28.21 -4.35
N LYS A 171 17.91 28.44 -3.18
CA LYS A 171 18.07 29.64 -2.36
C LYS A 171 19.37 29.62 -1.54
N ASP A 172 19.85 28.43 -1.20
CA ASP A 172 21.13 28.21 -0.50
C ASP A 172 22.19 27.75 -1.51
N LYS A 173 23.15 28.61 -1.80
CA LYS A 173 24.17 28.42 -2.85
C LYS A 173 25.06 27.17 -2.65
N TYR A 174 25.03 26.57 -1.46
CA TYR A 174 25.94 25.49 -1.06
C TYR A 174 25.29 24.13 -0.97
N THR A 175 23.96 24.03 -1.10
CA THR A 175 23.21 22.81 -0.78
C THR A 175 22.58 22.07 -1.98
N SER A 176 23.00 22.40 -3.22
CA SER A 176 22.41 21.69 -4.39
C SER A 176 22.56 20.17 -4.31
N GLY A 177 21.40 19.46 -4.30
CA GLY A 177 21.31 18.00 -4.16
C GLY A 177 21.68 17.44 -2.78
N HIS A 178 21.79 18.31 -1.79
CA HIS A 178 22.13 17.94 -0.40
C HIS A 178 21.08 17.02 0.22
N SER A 179 19.82 17.43 0.26
CA SER A 179 18.73 16.63 0.86
C SER A 179 18.60 15.24 0.23
N GLN A 180 18.88 15.14 -1.08
CA GLN A 180 18.89 13.84 -1.74
C GLN A 180 20.05 12.97 -1.26
N ARG A 181 21.28 13.54 -1.16
CA ARG A 181 22.45 12.80 -0.65
C ARG A 181 22.22 12.34 0.77
N VAL A 182 21.76 13.23 1.66
CA VAL A 182 21.42 12.89 3.05
C VAL A 182 20.40 11.75 3.10
N THR A 183 19.39 11.79 2.26
CA THR A 183 18.35 10.74 2.19
C THR A 183 18.91 9.39 1.77
N GLU A 184 19.68 9.36 0.67
CA GLU A 184 20.31 8.13 0.17
C GLU A 184 21.19 7.48 1.22
N ILE A 185 21.86 8.29 1.95
CA ILE A 185 22.74 8.06 3.07
C ILE A 185 22.01 7.43 4.27
N ALA A 186 21.04 8.15 4.78
CA ALA A 186 20.26 7.73 5.94
C ALA A 186 19.53 6.39 5.68
N VAL A 187 18.99 6.24 4.48
CA VAL A 187 18.37 4.97 4.05
C VAL A 187 19.36 3.82 4.07
N ALA A 188 20.57 4.08 3.65
CA ALA A 188 21.59 3.05 3.59
C ALA A 188 22.04 2.59 4.99
N ILE A 189 22.23 3.52 5.93
CA ILE A 189 22.49 3.17 7.33
C ILE A 189 21.34 2.33 7.89
N ALA A 190 20.10 2.76 7.66
CA ALA A 190 18.92 2.04 8.15
C ALA A 190 18.84 0.61 7.60
N GLN A 191 19.20 0.41 6.32
CA GLN A 191 19.28 -0.91 5.70
C GLN A 191 20.39 -1.78 6.31
N GLU A 192 21.60 -1.23 6.52
CA GLU A 192 22.69 -1.95 7.17
C GLU A 192 22.35 -2.34 8.62
N MET A 193 21.58 -1.50 9.30
CA MET A 193 21.08 -1.79 10.64
C MET A 193 19.93 -2.81 10.64
N GLY A 194 19.48 -3.31 9.48
CA GLY A 194 18.39 -4.29 9.36
C GLY A 194 17.01 -3.72 9.74
N MET A 195 16.80 -2.43 9.58
CA MET A 195 15.52 -1.81 9.94
C MET A 195 14.37 -2.27 9.01
N PRO A 196 13.13 -2.39 9.53
CA PRO A 196 11.97 -2.71 8.72
C PRO A 196 11.71 -1.68 7.61
N GLN A 197 11.16 -2.13 6.47
CA GLN A 197 10.97 -1.28 5.29
C GLN A 197 10.09 -0.04 5.55
N ASP A 198 9.08 -0.16 6.41
CA ASP A 198 8.22 0.96 6.80
C ASP A 198 9.00 2.07 7.53
N LYS A 199 9.94 1.70 8.40
CA LYS A 199 10.85 2.67 9.07
C LYS A 199 11.84 3.29 8.09
N ILE A 200 12.34 2.52 7.14
CA ILE A 200 13.22 3.02 6.07
C ILE A 200 12.50 4.07 5.22
N GLU A 201 11.23 3.84 4.88
CA GLU A 201 10.45 4.83 4.11
C GLU A 201 10.18 6.11 4.91
N ARG A 202 9.96 6.01 6.22
CA ARG A 202 9.88 7.19 7.12
C ARG A 202 11.17 8.00 7.13
N ILE A 203 12.31 7.32 7.26
CA ILE A 203 13.64 7.95 7.21
C ILE A 203 13.88 8.60 5.84
N ARG A 204 13.48 7.94 4.76
CA ARG A 204 13.54 8.49 3.40
C ARG A 204 12.76 9.80 3.29
N LEU A 205 11.54 9.82 3.79
CA LEU A 205 10.69 11.01 3.75
C LEU A 205 11.28 12.13 4.62
N ALA A 206 11.68 11.82 5.85
CA ALA A 206 12.28 12.79 6.75
C ALA A 206 13.57 13.38 6.16
N GLY A 207 14.45 12.57 5.58
CA GLY A 207 15.67 13.04 4.91
C GLY A 207 15.43 14.01 3.75
N LEU A 208 14.34 13.78 2.98
CA LEU A 208 13.97 14.69 1.88
C LEU A 208 13.51 16.07 2.36
N VAL A 209 12.97 16.16 3.57
CA VAL A 209 12.30 17.37 4.06
C VAL A 209 12.99 18.03 5.26
N HIS A 210 14.03 17.40 5.84
CA HIS A 210 14.64 17.83 7.11
C HIS A 210 15.02 19.30 7.19
N ASP A 211 15.36 19.87 6.07
CA ASP A 211 15.79 21.26 5.92
C ASP A 211 14.68 22.22 5.47
N ILE A 212 13.42 21.76 5.28
CA ILE A 212 12.34 22.58 4.73
C ILE A 212 12.10 23.87 5.53
N GLY A 213 12.37 23.84 6.82
CA GLY A 213 12.23 24.99 7.70
C GLY A 213 13.24 26.11 7.43
N LYS A 214 14.31 25.88 6.68
CA LYS A 214 15.24 26.92 6.22
C LYS A 214 14.57 27.98 5.35
N ILE A 215 13.37 27.71 4.82
CA ILE A 215 12.56 28.72 4.13
C ILE A 215 12.23 29.93 5.03
N GLY A 216 12.15 29.72 6.34
CA GLY A 216 11.94 30.77 7.35
C GLY A 216 13.20 31.51 7.74
N VAL A 217 14.39 31.07 7.32
CA VAL A 217 15.66 31.71 7.62
C VAL A 217 15.91 32.84 6.61
N ARG A 218 16.37 33.96 7.09
CA ARG A 218 16.71 35.12 6.23
C ARG A 218 17.89 34.76 5.32
N GLU A 219 17.76 35.08 4.04
CA GLU A 219 18.79 34.79 3.04
C GLU A 219 20.15 35.42 3.38
N SER A 220 20.15 36.62 3.97
CA SER A 220 21.36 37.31 4.43
C SER A 220 22.10 36.59 5.58
N VAL A 221 21.39 35.72 6.32
CA VAL A 221 21.95 34.88 7.39
C VAL A 221 22.40 33.54 6.79
N LEU A 222 21.57 32.94 5.96
CA LEU A 222 21.83 31.65 5.33
C LEU A 222 23.07 31.68 4.42
N ASN A 223 23.23 32.75 3.62
CA ASN A 223 24.32 32.93 2.67
C ASN A 223 25.47 33.80 3.20
N LYS A 224 25.54 34.05 4.53
CA LYS A 224 26.58 34.89 5.15
C LYS A 224 27.94 34.21 5.03
N ARG A 225 28.92 34.94 4.56
CA ARG A 225 30.30 34.47 4.40
C ARG A 225 31.16 34.62 5.67
N ASP A 226 30.75 35.50 6.59
CA ASP A 226 31.43 35.74 7.85
C ASP A 226 30.87 34.89 8.97
N ASN A 227 31.59 34.83 10.10
CA ASN A 227 31.09 34.12 11.28
C ASN A 227 29.71 34.64 11.70
N LEU A 228 28.81 33.70 12.00
CA LEU A 228 27.49 34.02 12.50
C LEU A 228 27.59 34.64 13.91
N THR A 229 26.83 35.68 14.15
CA THR A 229 26.59 36.15 15.53
C THR A 229 25.70 35.15 16.26
N ASN A 230 25.72 35.18 17.60
CA ASN A 230 24.86 34.31 18.41
C ASN A 230 23.37 34.45 18.05
N LYS A 231 22.92 35.65 17.69
CA LYS A 231 21.53 35.88 17.27
C LYS A 231 21.22 35.25 15.91
N GLU A 232 22.13 35.34 14.96
CA GLU A 232 22.00 34.71 13.63
C GLU A 232 22.03 33.20 13.75
N TYR A 233 22.92 32.65 14.57
CA TYR A 233 22.99 31.23 14.85
C TYR A 233 21.69 30.69 15.49
N GLN A 234 21.16 31.43 16.49
CA GLN A 234 19.83 31.05 17.03
C GLN A 234 18.73 31.11 15.96
N HIS A 235 18.78 32.07 15.04
CA HIS A 235 17.82 32.18 13.97
C HIS A 235 17.86 30.97 13.01
N ILE A 236 19.04 30.43 12.75
CA ILE A 236 19.19 29.19 11.96
C ILE A 236 18.62 28.00 12.73
N LYS A 237 18.91 27.86 14.02
CA LYS A 237 18.38 26.74 14.84
C LYS A 237 16.87 26.61 14.79
N TYR A 238 16.12 27.68 14.65
CA TYR A 238 14.66 27.66 14.55
C TYR A 238 14.13 26.93 13.32
N HIS A 239 14.98 26.59 12.31
CA HIS A 239 14.48 25.88 11.12
C HIS A 239 13.87 24.52 11.47
N SER A 240 14.37 23.77 12.47
CA SER A 240 13.81 22.48 12.90
C SER A 240 12.36 22.62 13.40
N GLU A 241 12.08 23.68 14.19
CA GLU A 241 10.73 23.97 14.66
C GLU A 241 9.83 24.50 13.55
N ILE A 242 10.36 25.31 12.64
CA ILE A 242 9.64 25.80 11.47
C ILE A 242 9.31 24.64 10.52
N GLY A 243 10.23 23.69 10.32
CA GLY A 243 10.05 22.49 9.52
C GLY A 243 8.88 21.66 10.03
N GLU A 244 8.89 21.29 11.30
CA GLU A 244 7.76 20.57 11.92
C GLU A 244 6.43 21.29 11.71
N ARG A 245 6.40 22.62 11.91
CA ARG A 245 5.18 23.43 11.74
C ARG A 245 4.70 23.47 10.28
N ILE A 246 5.60 23.47 9.30
CA ILE A 246 5.27 23.44 7.87
C ILE A 246 4.76 22.07 7.48
N LEU A 247 5.35 21.00 8.01
CA LEU A 247 5.05 19.62 7.63
C LEU A 247 3.83 19.05 8.35
N SER A 248 3.54 19.48 9.58
CA SER A 248 2.46 18.93 10.40
C SER A 248 1.05 18.96 9.75
N PRO A 249 0.67 19.92 8.88
CA PRO A 249 -0.63 19.88 8.19
C PRO A 249 -0.71 18.85 7.06
N VAL A 250 0.44 18.34 6.57
CA VAL A 250 0.52 17.48 5.36
C VAL A 250 1.12 16.10 5.62
N ILE A 251 1.84 15.93 6.72
CA ILE A 251 2.43 14.66 7.15
C ILE A 251 1.75 14.22 8.44
N GLU A 252 0.91 13.19 8.35
CA GLU A 252 0.22 12.61 9.51
C GLU A 252 1.14 11.75 10.39
N ASP A 253 2.23 11.21 9.83
CA ASP A 253 3.17 10.36 10.53
C ASP A 253 4.04 11.16 11.50
N LYS A 254 3.68 11.08 12.78
CA LYS A 254 4.38 11.80 13.86
C LYS A 254 5.85 11.42 14.01
N GLU A 255 6.24 10.21 13.60
CA GLU A 255 7.64 9.80 13.66
C GLU A 255 8.49 10.56 12.63
N VAL A 256 7.94 10.83 11.44
CA VAL A 256 8.61 11.67 10.43
C VAL A 256 8.79 13.10 10.96
N LEU A 257 7.75 13.69 11.58
CA LEU A 257 7.82 15.03 12.17
C LEU A 257 8.86 15.11 13.29
N LYS A 258 8.92 14.08 14.15
CA LYS A 258 9.94 14.02 15.19
C LYS A 258 11.35 13.88 14.63
N MET A 259 11.54 13.15 13.53
CA MET A 259 12.82 13.03 12.87
C MET A 259 13.27 14.39 12.31
N ASP A 260 12.36 15.11 11.65
CA ASP A 260 12.60 16.47 11.15
C ASP A 260 12.94 17.44 12.28
N ARG A 261 12.17 17.45 13.37
CA ARG A 261 12.41 18.33 14.51
C ARG A 261 13.75 18.08 15.19
N HIS A 262 14.16 16.81 15.38
CA HIS A 262 15.26 16.42 16.25
C HIS A 262 16.53 15.99 15.52
N HIS A 263 16.66 16.23 14.21
CA HIS A 263 17.84 15.80 13.46
C HIS A 263 19.13 16.56 13.83
N HIS A 264 19.03 17.66 14.54
CA HIS A 264 20.16 18.40 15.11
C HIS A 264 20.37 18.17 16.61
N GLU A 265 19.65 17.22 17.21
CA GLU A 265 19.98 16.78 18.56
C GLU A 265 21.30 16.01 18.58
N ARG A 266 22.06 16.18 19.66
CA ARG A 266 23.35 15.53 19.85
C ARG A 266 23.20 14.40 20.87
N TYR A 267 23.94 13.34 20.69
CA TYR A 267 23.89 12.19 21.59
C TYR A 267 24.25 12.56 23.05
N ASP A 268 25.09 13.57 23.25
CA ASP A 268 25.50 14.12 24.54
C ASP A 268 24.51 15.14 25.15
N GLY A 269 23.40 15.47 24.47
CA GLY A 269 22.37 16.41 24.96
C GLY A 269 22.68 17.89 24.72
N PHE A 270 23.76 18.23 24.05
CA PHE A 270 24.10 19.63 23.71
C PHE A 270 23.55 20.06 22.35
N GLY A 271 22.59 19.30 21.80
CA GLY A 271 21.92 19.60 20.55
C GLY A 271 20.77 20.60 20.67
N TYR A 272 19.92 20.65 19.67
CA TYR A 272 18.73 21.50 19.61
C TYR A 272 17.63 20.81 18.77
N PRO A 273 16.35 21.19 18.90
CA PRO A 273 15.81 22.32 19.68
C PRO A 273 15.52 21.98 21.16
N ASP A 274 15.32 20.72 21.52
CA ASP A 274 14.79 20.32 22.82
C ASP A 274 15.88 19.83 23.81
N GLY A 275 17.12 19.62 23.35
CA GLY A 275 18.26 19.19 24.17
C GLY A 275 18.11 17.71 24.60
N LEU A 276 17.52 16.86 23.77
CA LEU A 276 17.39 15.43 24.02
C LEU A 276 18.75 14.74 23.99
N SER A 277 18.90 13.65 24.77
CA SER A 277 20.14 12.91 24.89
C SER A 277 19.97 11.42 24.65
N GLY A 278 21.01 10.77 24.14
CA GLY A 278 21.05 9.32 23.99
C GLY A 278 19.87 8.75 23.20
N GLU A 279 19.16 7.80 23.81
CA GLU A 279 18.02 7.11 23.19
C GLU A 279 16.70 7.91 23.26
N GLU A 280 16.64 9.02 23.96
CA GLU A 280 15.49 9.93 23.93
C GLU A 280 15.33 10.54 22.53
N ILE A 281 16.45 10.69 21.81
CA ILE A 281 16.45 11.15 20.41
C ILE A 281 15.86 10.03 19.53
N PRO A 282 14.84 10.30 18.72
CA PRO A 282 14.29 9.30 17.79
C PRO A 282 15.40 8.67 16.93
N GLN A 283 15.40 7.34 16.80
CA GLN A 283 16.46 6.62 16.08
C GLN A 283 16.65 7.15 14.65
N GLY A 284 15.56 7.46 13.94
CA GLY A 284 15.64 8.05 12.61
C GLY A 284 16.28 9.44 12.61
N ALA A 285 16.05 10.27 13.65
CA ALA A 285 16.71 11.56 13.81
C ALA A 285 18.20 11.39 14.05
N ARG A 286 18.62 10.43 14.87
CA ARG A 286 20.05 10.08 15.07
C ARG A 286 20.71 9.62 13.77
N ILE A 287 20.00 8.86 12.95
CA ILE A 287 20.46 8.44 11.62
C ILE A 287 20.59 9.66 10.71
N LEU A 288 19.60 10.55 10.70
CA LEU A 288 19.67 11.80 9.92
C LEU A 288 20.81 12.70 10.37
N ALA A 289 21.00 12.90 11.67
CA ALA A 289 22.11 13.67 12.22
C ALA A 289 23.46 13.17 11.73
N VAL A 290 23.60 11.85 11.72
CA VAL A 290 24.78 11.19 11.20
C VAL A 290 24.84 11.35 9.68
N ALA A 291 23.73 11.27 8.93
CA ALA A 291 23.64 11.39 7.48
C ALA A 291 23.93 12.80 6.97
N ASP A 292 23.36 13.81 7.56
CA ASP A 292 23.51 15.20 7.17
C ASP A 292 24.94 15.68 7.41
N ALA A 293 25.52 15.36 8.59
CA ALA A 293 26.88 15.72 8.91
C ALA A 293 27.93 15.27 7.87
N TYR A 294 27.85 14.08 7.26
CA TYR A 294 28.82 13.65 6.22
C TYR A 294 28.50 14.17 4.82
N ALA A 295 27.23 14.28 4.44
CA ALA A 295 26.88 14.91 3.16
C ALA A 295 27.49 16.30 3.03
N ASN A 296 27.62 17.00 4.18
CA ASN A 296 28.27 18.29 4.29
C ASN A 296 29.81 18.21 4.32
N LEU A 297 30.42 17.11 4.82
CA LEU A 297 31.86 16.88 4.81
C LEU A 297 32.40 16.57 3.43
N SER A 298 31.74 15.67 2.72
CA SER A 298 32.33 15.04 1.55
C SER A 298 32.33 15.92 0.31
N GLY A 299 31.46 16.92 0.20
CA GLY A 299 31.40 17.86 -0.94
C GLY A 299 31.52 17.26 -2.36
N ASP A 300 31.68 15.95 -2.46
CA ASP A 300 32.07 15.21 -3.65
C ASP A 300 30.85 14.70 -4.42
N PRO A 301 30.57 15.25 -5.62
CA PRO A 301 29.49 14.75 -6.49
C PRO A 301 29.71 13.31 -6.96
N SER A 302 30.96 12.80 -6.96
CA SER A 302 31.30 11.44 -7.43
C SER A 302 30.90 10.34 -6.46
N ILE A 303 30.49 10.67 -5.24
CA ILE A 303 29.95 9.72 -4.27
C ILE A 303 28.74 8.99 -4.83
N LYS A 304 27.91 9.66 -5.63
CA LYS A 304 26.76 9.04 -6.30
C LYS A 304 27.18 7.88 -7.23
N GLU A 305 28.32 7.97 -7.85
CA GLU A 305 28.84 6.97 -8.81
C GLU A 305 29.48 5.78 -8.09
N LYS A 306 30.20 6.04 -6.99
CA LYS A 306 30.79 4.99 -6.14
C LYS A 306 29.74 4.18 -5.39
N LEU A 307 28.57 4.78 -5.10
CA LEU A 307 27.41 4.15 -4.50
C LEU A 307 26.65 3.22 -5.42
N SER A 308 26.71 3.45 -6.74
CA SER A 308 25.94 2.68 -7.73
C SER A 308 26.55 1.33 -8.07
N GLN A 309 27.82 1.08 -7.75
CA GLN A 309 28.55 -0.09 -8.26
C GLN A 309 28.69 -1.29 -7.31
N GLY A 310 28.29 -1.23 -6.06
CA GLY A 310 28.50 -2.44 -5.27
C GLY A 310 27.92 -2.50 -3.87
N ALA A 311 27.67 -1.39 -3.29
CA ALA A 311 26.95 -1.34 -2.04
C ALA A 311 26.14 -0.05 -2.08
N ARG A 312 24.91 -0.16 -2.46
CA ARG A 312 23.94 0.95 -2.49
C ARG A 312 23.64 1.44 -1.09
N ILE A 313 24.68 1.95 -0.42
CA ILE A 313 24.68 2.21 0.99
C ILE A 313 25.67 3.32 1.29
N LEU A 314 25.18 4.42 1.85
CA LEU A 314 26.04 5.51 2.30
C LEU A 314 25.34 6.43 3.24
N ALA A 315 25.91 7.12 3.82
CA ALA A 315 26.69 7.70 4.63
C ALA A 315 26.65 9.06 5.24
N VAL A 316 26.61 9.91 5.81
CA VAL A 316 26.66 10.49 7.09
C VAL A 316 27.27 11.87 7.28
N ALA A 317 26.70 12.97 7.75
CA ALA A 317 27.32 14.00 8.50
C ALA A 317 26.86 15.40 8.73
N ASP A 318 26.14 16.00 9.62
CA ASP A 318 25.89 17.46 9.77
C ASP A 318 26.64 18.24 10.88
N ALA A 319 27.17 17.60 11.84
CA ALA A 319 27.88 18.30 12.89
C ALA A 319 29.15 19.05 12.43
N TYR A 320 29.56 18.86 11.21
CA TYR A 320 30.76 19.45 10.65
C TYR A 320 30.50 20.61 9.69
N ASP A 321 29.25 20.85 9.29
CA ASP A 321 28.90 21.95 8.39
C ASP A 321 29.30 23.34 8.99
N ALA A 322 29.32 23.45 10.30
CA ALA A 322 29.90 24.65 10.95
C ALA A 322 31.41 24.76 10.75
N MET A 323 32.09 23.69 10.26
CA MET A 323 33.57 23.67 10.20
C MET A 323 34.16 23.25 8.84
N THR A 324 33.41 22.64 7.87
CA THR A 324 34.05 21.98 6.74
C THR A 324 33.38 21.99 5.37
N SER A 325 32.16 22.52 5.19
CA SER A 325 31.69 22.81 3.85
C SER A 325 32.56 23.88 3.21
N ASP A 326 32.70 23.90 1.88
CA ASP A 326 33.18 25.03 1.12
C ASP A 326 32.29 26.28 1.36
N ARG A 327 32.19 26.64 2.59
CA ARG A 327 31.92 27.99 3.00
C ARG A 327 33.24 28.69 2.79
N SER A 328 33.27 29.78 2.14
CA SER A 328 34.39 30.64 1.71
C SER A 328 35.72 30.55 2.45
N TYR A 329 35.92 29.64 3.42
CA TYR A 329 37.07 29.51 4.30
C TYR A 329 37.73 28.13 4.37
N ARG A 330 37.17 27.06 3.83
CA ARG A 330 37.75 25.71 3.92
C ARG A 330 37.32 24.77 2.81
N ALA A 331 38.29 24.08 2.18
CA ALA A 331 38.04 23.02 1.19
C ALA A 331 37.42 21.76 1.82
N ALA A 332 36.59 21.02 1.06
CA ALA A 332 36.02 19.74 1.46
C ALA A 332 37.12 18.76 1.90
N MET A 333 36.85 17.98 2.94
CA MET A 333 37.76 16.92 3.40
C MET A 333 37.69 15.69 2.48
N ASN A 334 38.80 14.96 2.44
CA ASN A 334 38.74 13.63 1.84
C ASN A 334 37.97 12.64 2.74
N MET A 335 37.50 11.53 2.15
CA MET A 335 36.70 10.52 2.80
C MET A 335 37.34 9.94 4.08
N GLU A 336 38.65 9.71 4.07
CA GLU A 336 39.39 9.14 5.20
C GLU A 336 39.37 10.09 6.40
N THR A 337 39.59 11.38 6.16
CA THR A 337 39.53 12.42 7.19
C THR A 337 38.11 12.59 7.76
N ALA A 338 37.08 12.49 6.90
CA ALA A 338 35.69 12.56 7.33
C ALA A 338 35.32 11.37 8.23
N CYS A 339 35.71 10.16 7.85
CA CYS A 339 35.51 8.94 8.65
C CYS A 339 36.23 9.03 10.00
N ALA A 340 37.45 9.52 10.01
CA ALA A 340 38.25 9.70 11.24
C ALA A 340 37.58 10.71 12.21
N GLU A 341 36.99 11.77 11.68
CA GLU A 341 36.29 12.75 12.50
C GLU A 341 35.01 12.22 13.11
N LEU A 342 34.25 11.40 12.35
CA LEU A 342 33.08 10.73 12.89
C LEU A 342 33.41 9.73 14.00
N GLU A 343 34.49 8.95 13.82
CA GLU A 343 34.95 8.03 14.86
C GLU A 343 35.41 8.81 16.10
N ARG A 344 36.05 9.97 15.95
CA ARG A 344 36.45 10.86 17.04
C ARG A 344 35.25 11.41 17.82
N CYS A 345 34.15 11.71 17.13
CA CYS A 345 32.93 12.29 17.74
C CYS A 345 31.92 11.22 18.21
N LYS A 346 32.28 9.95 18.09
CA LYS A 346 31.50 8.80 18.53
C LYS A 346 31.22 8.81 20.04
N GLY A 347 30.00 8.64 20.46
CA GLY A 347 29.57 8.66 21.85
C GLY A 347 29.44 10.08 22.47
N SER A 348 29.86 11.10 21.75
CA SER A 348 29.64 12.52 22.15
C SER A 348 28.55 13.14 21.24
N GLN A 349 28.92 13.52 20.06
CA GLN A 349 27.99 14.11 19.11
C GLN A 349 27.09 13.07 18.46
N PHE A 350 27.62 11.89 18.13
CA PHE A 350 26.94 10.86 17.36
C PHE A 350 26.71 9.56 18.14
N ASP A 351 25.61 8.86 17.79
CA ASP A 351 25.30 7.54 18.31
C ASP A 351 26.40 6.53 17.93
N PRO A 352 27.02 5.84 18.91
CA PRO A 352 28.10 4.89 18.67
C PRO A 352 27.72 3.74 17.73
N VAL A 353 26.47 3.26 17.81
CA VAL A 353 25.98 2.12 17.00
C VAL A 353 25.82 2.55 15.55
N ILE A 354 25.30 3.74 15.33
CA ILE A 354 25.08 4.30 14.00
C ILE A 354 26.40 4.61 13.32
N VAL A 355 27.36 5.22 14.03
CA VAL A 355 28.71 5.45 13.49
C VAL A 355 29.39 4.13 13.13
N ALA A 356 29.28 3.09 13.95
CA ALA A 356 29.86 1.79 13.64
C ALA A 356 29.24 1.14 12.41
N ALA A 357 27.91 1.18 12.26
CA ALA A 357 27.21 0.72 11.06
C ALA A 357 27.70 1.46 9.82
N PHE A 358 27.83 2.77 9.92
CA PHE A 358 28.37 3.60 8.85
C PHE A 358 29.80 3.25 8.45
N LEU A 359 30.73 3.19 9.38
CA LEU A 359 32.15 2.87 9.09
C LEU A 359 32.29 1.47 8.45
N LYS A 360 31.43 0.53 8.84
CA LYS A 360 31.35 -0.78 8.21
C LYS A 360 30.93 -0.68 6.74
N LEU A 361 29.94 0.15 6.42
CA LEU A 361 29.52 0.42 5.04
C LEU A 361 30.66 1.01 4.22
N MET A 362 31.35 1.98 4.76
CA MET A 362 32.50 2.63 4.10
C MET A 362 33.64 1.65 3.82
N SER A 363 33.97 0.78 4.77
CA SER A 363 35.00 -0.25 4.58
C SER A 363 34.64 -1.26 3.49
N THR A 364 33.37 -1.61 3.36
CA THR A 364 32.88 -2.52 2.32
C THR A 364 32.88 -1.87 0.94
N ALA A 365 32.63 -0.57 0.86
CA ALA A 365 32.68 0.19 -0.39
C ALA A 365 34.10 0.44 -0.90
N LEU A 366 35.12 0.37 -0.02
CA LEU A 366 36.54 0.56 -0.35
C LEU A 366 37.27 -0.73 -0.75
N LEU A 367 36.67 -1.91 -0.50
CA LEU A 367 37.25 -3.18 -0.96
C LEU A 367 37.04 -3.31 -2.48
N PRO A 368 38.13 -3.44 -3.28
CA PRO A 368 37.98 -3.72 -4.71
C PRO A 368 37.25 -5.05 -4.86
N SER A 369 36.18 -5.06 -5.67
CA SER A 369 35.47 -6.28 -6.04
C SER A 369 36.48 -7.29 -6.58
N LYS A 370 36.75 -8.34 -5.80
CA LYS A 370 37.47 -9.52 -6.37
C LYS A 370 36.61 -10.05 -7.51
N ARG A 371 37.06 -9.76 -8.74
CA ARG A 371 36.63 -10.46 -9.94
C ARG A 371 37.22 -11.84 -9.96
#